data_663cedf94d622630d7506794354e87f6
#
_entry.id   663cedf94d622630d7506794354e87f6
#
_cell.length_a   1.000
_cell.length_b   1.000
_cell.length_c   1.000
_cell.angle_alpha   90.00
_cell.angle_beta   90.00
_cell.angle_gamma   90.00
#
_symmetry.space_group_name_H-M   'P 1'
#
loop_
_entity.id
_entity.type
_entity.pdbx_description
1 polymer ?
#
loop_
_entity_poly.entity_id
_entity_poly.type
_entity_poly.pdbx_seq_one_letter_code
_entity_poly.pdbx_strand_id
1 'polypeptide(L)'
;MSVYTLVSESQLAEWLRNYSVGSLAALEPVAAGIENTNYFVTTTQGRYVLTLFERLPAVELPFYLGLMAHLARHGIPCPAPMADLSDQYLSSLNGKPAALVTRLSGSSIEHPGVHECAELGALLARMHLAGRSYPEYLDNPRGPKWWRAAARALRPLLDADARALLDEELRFQALYRFPDLPRGPVHADLFRDNALFENGRISGVIDFYFAGVDCLLFDLAVCANDWCLVDAERDRSLHPTRVRALLQAYAALRPFSALERGAWPVMLRAAALRFWLSRLHDFHLPRAGVLVHAHDPAHFRDVLTLRAAASESLWVD
;
A
#
# COMPACT_ATOMS: atom_id res chain seq x y z
N MET A 1 -13.69 5.37 16.23
CA MET A 1 -14.23 4.12 15.67
C MET A 1 -14.47 4.36 14.19
N SER A 2 -13.80 3.59 13.32
CA SER A 2 -13.90 3.76 11.86
C SER A 2 -14.97 2.85 11.25
N VAL A 3 -16.11 2.71 11.92
CA VAL A 3 -17.26 1.99 11.38
C VAL A 3 -18.25 3.03 10.86
N TYR A 4 -18.29 3.21 9.54
CA TYR A 4 -19.20 4.15 8.88
C TYR A 4 -20.55 3.49 8.56
N THR A 5 -20.53 2.22 8.13
CA THR A 5 -21.70 1.43 7.82
C THR A 5 -21.87 0.30 8.84
N LEU A 6 -22.91 0.39 9.65
CA LEU A 6 -23.20 -0.64 10.65
C LEU A 6 -23.74 -1.91 9.96
N VAL A 7 -23.24 -3.07 10.42
CA VAL A 7 -23.72 -4.39 10.01
C VAL A 7 -24.14 -5.15 11.27
N SER A 8 -25.39 -5.61 11.32
CA SER A 8 -25.86 -6.47 12.41
C SER A 8 -25.48 -7.94 12.14
N GLU A 9 -25.41 -8.73 13.21
CA GLU A 9 -25.18 -10.17 13.08
C GLU A 9 -26.22 -10.87 12.19
N SER A 10 -27.49 -10.46 12.27
CA SER A 10 -28.56 -11.02 11.44
C SER A 10 -28.38 -10.69 9.95
N GLN A 11 -27.99 -9.46 9.63
CA GLN A 11 -27.71 -9.04 8.25
C GLN A 11 -26.52 -9.82 7.70
N LEU A 12 -25.44 -9.93 8.49
CA LEU A 12 -24.26 -10.68 8.06
C LEU A 12 -24.56 -12.18 7.92
N ALA A 13 -25.29 -12.78 8.86
CA ALA A 13 -25.65 -14.20 8.78
C ALA A 13 -26.45 -14.50 7.50
N GLU A 14 -27.38 -13.62 7.11
CA GLU A 14 -28.13 -13.75 5.87
C GLU A 14 -27.23 -13.61 4.64
N TRP A 15 -26.34 -12.60 4.63
CA TRP A 15 -25.40 -12.35 3.55
C TRP A 15 -24.41 -13.51 3.36
N LEU A 16 -23.92 -14.13 4.46
CA LEU A 16 -23.00 -15.26 4.44
C LEU A 16 -23.60 -16.54 3.85
N ARG A 17 -24.94 -16.65 3.71
CA ARG A 17 -25.56 -17.77 3.00
C ARG A 17 -25.16 -17.87 1.54
N ASN A 18 -24.69 -16.75 0.98
CA ASN A 18 -24.16 -16.73 -0.38
C ASN A 18 -22.71 -17.27 -0.49
N TYR A 19 -22.10 -17.70 0.61
CA TYR A 19 -20.71 -18.15 0.67
C TYR A 19 -20.58 -19.56 1.26
N SER A 20 -19.58 -20.29 0.85
CA SER A 20 -19.22 -21.60 1.42
C SER A 20 -18.23 -21.46 2.58
N VAL A 21 -18.55 -20.65 3.59
CA VAL A 21 -17.67 -20.34 4.72
C VAL A 21 -18.26 -20.77 6.08
N GLY A 22 -19.36 -21.50 6.08
CA GLY A 22 -20.04 -21.94 7.30
C GLY A 22 -20.95 -20.86 7.90
N SER A 23 -21.41 -21.12 9.12
CA SER A 23 -22.32 -20.23 9.85
C SER A 23 -21.56 -19.20 10.68
N LEU A 24 -22.12 -18.00 10.82
CA LEU A 24 -21.59 -16.93 11.66
C LEU A 24 -21.50 -17.39 13.13
N ALA A 25 -20.33 -17.20 13.74
CA ALA A 25 -20.08 -17.44 15.16
C ALA A 25 -19.79 -16.16 15.94
N ALA A 26 -19.08 -15.17 15.32
CA ALA A 26 -18.81 -13.87 15.94
C ALA A 26 -18.62 -12.78 14.89
N LEU A 27 -19.00 -11.56 15.26
CA LEU A 27 -18.80 -10.33 14.48
C LEU A 27 -18.22 -9.25 15.38
N GLU A 28 -17.01 -8.76 15.05
CA GLU A 28 -16.31 -7.76 15.85
C GLU A 28 -15.90 -6.58 14.97
N PRO A 29 -16.29 -5.34 15.29
CA PRO A 29 -15.89 -4.17 14.52
C PRO A 29 -14.39 -3.92 14.66
N VAL A 30 -13.72 -3.57 13.56
CA VAL A 30 -12.31 -3.19 13.55
C VAL A 30 -12.21 -1.68 13.71
N ALA A 31 -11.57 -1.23 14.80
CA ALA A 31 -11.40 0.19 15.09
C ALA A 31 -10.31 0.85 14.22
N ALA A 32 -9.39 0.05 13.67
CA ALA A 32 -8.32 0.50 12.80
C ALA A 32 -8.79 0.60 11.34
N GLY A 33 -8.21 1.55 10.60
CA GLY A 33 -8.55 1.80 9.19
C GLY A 33 -9.36 3.09 9.01
N ILE A 34 -9.07 3.83 7.95
CA ILE A 34 -9.57 5.19 7.74
C ILE A 34 -10.54 5.26 6.55
N GLU A 35 -10.43 4.33 5.60
CA GLU A 35 -11.10 4.45 4.31
C GLU A 35 -12.34 3.54 4.18
N ASN A 36 -12.32 2.39 4.83
CA ASN A 36 -13.36 1.36 4.71
C ASN A 36 -13.91 0.97 6.08
N THR A 37 -15.12 0.43 6.11
CA THR A 37 -15.65 -0.23 7.30
C THR A 37 -15.21 -1.69 7.29
N ASN A 38 -14.52 -2.10 8.35
CA ASN A 38 -14.02 -3.46 8.48
C ASN A 38 -14.58 -4.16 9.73
N TYR A 39 -14.84 -5.46 9.60
CA TYR A 39 -15.23 -6.34 10.70
C TYR A 39 -14.39 -7.61 10.69
N PHE A 40 -13.96 -8.07 11.84
CA PHE A 40 -13.54 -9.45 12.00
C PHE A 40 -14.76 -10.36 12.07
N VAL A 41 -14.76 -11.38 11.23
CA VAL A 41 -15.83 -12.35 11.10
C VAL A 41 -15.28 -13.71 11.44
N THR A 42 -15.85 -14.35 12.47
CA THR A 42 -15.56 -15.76 12.79
C THR A 42 -16.78 -16.61 12.37
N THR A 43 -16.52 -17.66 11.64
CA THR A 43 -17.52 -18.65 11.26
C THR A 43 -17.14 -20.02 11.77
N THR A 44 -18.01 -21.01 11.56
CA THR A 44 -17.71 -22.41 11.88
C THR A 44 -16.59 -23.04 11.04
N GLN A 45 -16.16 -22.37 9.95
CA GLN A 45 -15.15 -22.88 9.03
C GLN A 45 -13.88 -22.02 8.96
N GLY A 46 -13.86 -20.82 9.57
CA GLY A 46 -12.67 -20.00 9.51
C GLY A 46 -12.82 -18.60 10.10
N ARG A 47 -11.75 -17.83 9.96
CA ARG A 47 -11.67 -16.42 10.36
C ARG A 47 -11.45 -15.55 9.14
N TYR A 48 -12.23 -14.48 9.02
CA TYR A 48 -12.27 -13.62 7.86
C TYR A 48 -12.27 -12.15 8.26
N VAL A 49 -12.06 -11.28 7.29
CA VAL A 49 -12.32 -9.85 7.37
C VAL A 49 -13.40 -9.53 6.35
N LEU A 50 -14.50 -8.94 6.82
CA LEU A 50 -15.50 -8.31 5.97
C LEU A 50 -15.10 -6.85 5.77
N THR A 51 -14.97 -6.42 4.52
CA THR A 51 -14.71 -5.03 4.15
C THR A 51 -15.92 -4.47 3.40
N LEU A 52 -16.50 -3.38 3.90
CA LEU A 52 -17.45 -2.57 3.15
C LEU A 52 -16.70 -1.36 2.58
N PHE A 53 -16.75 -1.20 1.27
CA PHE A 53 -16.05 -0.13 0.56
C PHE A 53 -16.88 1.14 0.59
N GLU A 54 -16.45 2.09 1.38
CA GLU A 54 -17.21 3.33 1.60
C GLU A 54 -17.05 4.33 0.44
N ARG A 55 -15.91 4.30 -0.24
CA ARG A 55 -15.49 5.37 -1.15
C ARG A 55 -14.85 4.93 -2.45
N LEU A 56 -14.21 3.76 -2.48
CA LEU A 56 -13.56 3.28 -3.68
C LEU A 56 -14.59 3.07 -4.80
N PRO A 57 -14.28 3.50 -6.03
CA PRO A 57 -15.16 3.27 -7.16
C PRO A 57 -15.38 1.76 -7.37
N ALA A 58 -16.64 1.33 -7.44
CA ALA A 58 -16.98 -0.08 -7.60
C ALA A 58 -16.31 -0.72 -8.84
N VAL A 59 -16.03 0.10 -9.86
CA VAL A 59 -15.36 -0.34 -11.10
C VAL A 59 -13.89 -0.72 -10.90
N GLU A 60 -13.23 -0.20 -9.87
CA GLU A 60 -11.83 -0.51 -9.56
C GLU A 60 -11.67 -1.73 -8.63
N LEU A 61 -12.70 -2.05 -7.85
CA LEU A 61 -12.64 -3.12 -6.84
C LEU A 61 -12.32 -4.51 -7.41
N PRO A 62 -12.82 -4.91 -8.60
CA PRO A 62 -12.43 -6.19 -9.21
C PRO A 62 -10.93 -6.34 -9.43
N PHE A 63 -10.22 -5.25 -9.78
CA PHE A 63 -8.76 -5.29 -9.93
C PHE A 63 -8.08 -5.65 -8.60
N TYR A 64 -8.42 -4.99 -7.50
CA TYR A 64 -7.78 -5.23 -6.20
C TYR A 64 -8.07 -6.64 -5.66
N LEU A 65 -9.34 -7.06 -5.72
CA LEU A 65 -9.76 -8.39 -5.26
C LEU A 65 -9.15 -9.49 -6.14
N GLY A 66 -9.16 -9.30 -7.46
CA GLY A 66 -8.54 -10.21 -8.41
C GLY A 66 -7.03 -10.33 -8.20
N LEU A 67 -6.33 -9.20 -7.95
CA LEU A 67 -4.89 -9.20 -7.65
C LEU A 67 -4.59 -9.98 -6.38
N MET A 68 -5.31 -9.74 -5.29
CA MET A 68 -5.14 -10.48 -4.03
C MET A 68 -5.39 -11.99 -4.24
N ALA A 69 -6.45 -12.37 -4.94
CA ALA A 69 -6.74 -13.77 -5.26
C ALA A 69 -5.63 -14.41 -6.11
N HIS A 70 -5.10 -13.67 -7.08
CA HIS A 70 -3.99 -14.11 -7.92
C HIS A 70 -2.71 -14.31 -7.10
N LEU A 71 -2.33 -13.34 -6.30
CA LEU A 71 -1.13 -13.39 -5.45
C LEU A 71 -1.22 -14.52 -4.41
N ALA A 72 -2.36 -14.68 -3.74
CA ALA A 72 -2.58 -15.76 -2.79
C ALA A 72 -2.42 -17.15 -3.42
N ARG A 73 -2.96 -17.36 -4.64
CA ARG A 73 -2.77 -18.60 -5.42
C ARG A 73 -1.31 -18.87 -5.77
N HIS A 74 -0.48 -17.84 -5.86
CA HIS A 74 0.96 -17.95 -6.12
C HIS A 74 1.79 -18.02 -4.83
N GLY A 75 1.15 -18.25 -3.67
CA GLY A 75 1.84 -18.44 -2.39
C GLY A 75 2.35 -17.14 -1.75
N ILE A 76 1.85 -15.98 -2.19
CA ILE A 76 2.11 -14.73 -1.49
C ILE A 76 1.19 -14.66 -0.26
N PRO A 77 1.71 -14.38 0.93
CA PRO A 77 0.91 -14.28 2.15
C PRO A 77 0.11 -12.98 2.15
N CYS A 78 -1.03 -12.96 1.46
CA CYS A 78 -1.97 -11.85 1.42
C CYS A 78 -3.40 -12.35 1.65
N PRO A 79 -4.36 -11.46 2.03
CA PRO A 79 -5.74 -11.86 2.20
C PRO A 79 -6.29 -12.48 0.91
N ALA A 80 -6.80 -13.70 0.99
CA ALA A 80 -7.44 -14.36 -0.15
C ALA A 80 -8.94 -13.99 -0.15
N PRO A 81 -9.45 -13.32 -1.19
CA PRO A 81 -10.88 -13.07 -1.32
C PRO A 81 -11.66 -14.38 -1.46
N MET A 82 -12.78 -14.45 -0.74
CA MET A 82 -13.72 -15.55 -0.80
C MET A 82 -14.72 -15.30 -1.93
N ALA A 83 -14.82 -16.22 -2.86
CA ALA A 83 -15.85 -16.18 -3.88
C ALA A 83 -17.21 -16.55 -3.26
N ASP A 84 -18.27 -15.89 -3.70
CA ASP A 84 -19.61 -16.31 -3.41
C ASP A 84 -20.04 -17.54 -4.25
N LEU A 85 -21.24 -18.03 -4.05
CA LEU A 85 -21.79 -19.19 -4.80
C LEU A 85 -21.97 -18.91 -6.30
N SER A 86 -21.84 -17.67 -6.74
CA SER A 86 -21.83 -17.24 -8.15
C SER A 86 -20.43 -16.97 -8.69
N ASP A 87 -19.39 -17.38 -7.95
CA ASP A 87 -17.96 -17.18 -8.27
C ASP A 87 -17.55 -15.69 -8.36
N GLN A 88 -18.17 -14.84 -7.54
CA GLN A 88 -17.87 -13.42 -7.47
C GLN A 88 -17.20 -13.06 -6.14
N TYR A 89 -16.09 -12.28 -6.21
CA TYR A 89 -15.39 -11.76 -5.02
C TYR A 89 -16.05 -10.50 -4.44
N LEU A 90 -16.82 -9.78 -5.24
CA LEU A 90 -17.47 -8.53 -4.86
C LEU A 90 -18.98 -8.72 -4.86
N SER A 91 -19.63 -8.37 -3.77
CA SER A 91 -21.08 -8.34 -3.67
C SER A 91 -21.56 -7.05 -2.97
N SER A 92 -22.80 -6.99 -2.54
CA SER A 92 -23.37 -5.82 -1.86
C SER A 92 -23.88 -6.18 -0.48
N LEU A 93 -23.61 -5.34 0.52
CA LEU A 93 -24.16 -5.44 1.86
C LEU A 93 -24.51 -4.03 2.37
N ASN A 94 -25.75 -3.85 2.83
CA ASN A 94 -26.26 -2.55 3.32
C ASN A 94 -26.06 -1.40 2.33
N GLY A 95 -26.21 -1.68 1.03
CA GLY A 95 -26.08 -0.67 -0.04
C GLY A 95 -24.63 -0.27 -0.38
N LYS A 96 -23.65 -0.96 0.19
CA LYS A 96 -22.22 -0.75 -0.11
C LYS A 96 -21.65 -1.96 -0.83
N PRO A 97 -20.67 -1.77 -1.74
CA PRO A 97 -19.84 -2.87 -2.20
C PRO A 97 -19.15 -3.53 -1.00
N ALA A 98 -19.13 -4.86 -0.97
CA ALA A 98 -18.58 -5.62 0.14
C ALA A 98 -17.80 -6.85 -0.36
N ALA A 99 -16.73 -7.20 0.35
CA ALA A 99 -15.95 -8.39 0.10
C ALA A 99 -15.58 -9.09 1.42
N LEU A 100 -15.49 -10.41 1.35
CA LEU A 100 -15.01 -11.25 2.44
C LEU A 100 -13.62 -11.76 2.07
N VAL A 101 -12.63 -11.56 2.93
CA VAL A 101 -11.26 -12.04 2.69
C VAL A 101 -10.77 -12.85 3.89
N THR A 102 -9.80 -13.75 3.70
CA THR A 102 -9.20 -14.49 4.82
C THR A 102 -8.51 -13.55 5.78
N ARG A 103 -8.66 -13.79 7.09
CA ARG A 103 -7.93 -13.06 8.13
C ARG A 103 -6.56 -13.66 8.30
N LEU A 104 -5.53 -12.84 8.15
CA LEU A 104 -4.14 -13.23 8.37
C LEU A 104 -3.78 -13.14 9.86
N SER A 105 -2.75 -13.89 10.28
CA SER A 105 -2.15 -13.84 11.61
C SER A 105 -0.89 -12.96 11.61
N GLY A 106 -0.46 -12.60 12.83
CA GLY A 106 0.73 -11.77 13.03
C GLY A 106 0.41 -10.34 13.45
N SER A 107 1.46 -9.56 13.63
CA SER A 107 1.40 -8.14 13.99
C SER A 107 2.42 -7.34 13.20
N SER A 108 2.16 -6.06 12.99
CA SER A 108 3.11 -5.13 12.38
C SER A 108 4.31 -4.87 13.30
N ILE A 109 5.43 -4.46 12.70
CA ILE A 109 6.67 -4.12 13.41
C ILE A 109 6.89 -2.62 13.34
N GLU A 110 6.98 -1.97 14.47
CA GLU A 110 7.20 -0.53 14.55
C GLU A 110 8.64 -0.14 14.19
N HIS A 111 9.62 -0.93 14.63
CA HIS A 111 11.05 -0.67 14.42
C HIS A 111 11.73 -1.83 13.67
N PRO A 112 11.62 -1.89 12.33
CA PRO A 112 12.23 -2.97 11.57
C PRO A 112 13.76 -2.89 11.61
N GLY A 113 14.41 -4.04 11.77
CA GLY A 113 15.84 -4.21 11.66
C GLY A 113 16.27 -4.63 10.26
N VAL A 114 17.53 -5.06 10.17
CA VAL A 114 18.14 -5.53 8.92
C VAL A 114 17.47 -6.82 8.41
N HIS A 115 17.10 -7.69 9.33
CA HIS A 115 16.43 -8.96 9.00
C HIS A 115 15.05 -8.72 8.39
N GLU A 116 14.24 -7.86 8.99
CA GLU A 116 12.89 -7.55 8.52
C GLU A 116 12.93 -6.85 7.15
N CYS A 117 13.92 -5.98 6.93
CA CYS A 117 14.13 -5.36 5.61
C CYS A 117 14.52 -6.40 4.55
N ALA A 118 15.30 -7.43 4.89
CA ALA A 118 15.63 -8.52 3.98
C ALA A 118 14.40 -9.40 3.67
N GLU A 119 13.62 -9.77 4.69
CA GLU A 119 12.35 -10.50 4.51
C GLU A 119 11.39 -9.75 3.57
N LEU A 120 11.26 -8.43 3.76
CA LEU A 120 10.47 -7.57 2.89
C LEU A 120 10.97 -7.55 1.45
N GLY A 121 12.29 -7.41 1.25
CA GLY A 121 12.89 -7.42 -0.10
C GLY A 121 12.62 -8.73 -0.84
N ALA A 122 12.81 -9.86 -0.16
CA ALA A 122 12.52 -11.17 -0.73
C ALA A 122 11.02 -11.36 -1.03
N LEU A 123 10.13 -10.88 -0.16
CA LEU A 123 8.68 -10.94 -0.38
C LEU A 123 8.27 -10.08 -1.59
N LEU A 124 8.74 -8.82 -1.67
CA LEU A 124 8.44 -7.94 -2.82
C LEU A 124 8.88 -8.56 -4.15
N ALA A 125 10.07 -9.18 -4.19
CA ALA A 125 10.52 -9.86 -5.39
C ALA A 125 9.57 -10.99 -5.81
N ARG A 126 9.15 -11.83 -4.86
CA ARG A 126 8.16 -12.90 -5.13
C ARG A 126 6.83 -12.32 -5.60
N MET A 127 6.34 -11.27 -4.93
CA MET A 127 5.08 -10.60 -5.27
C MET A 127 5.12 -10.01 -6.69
N HIS A 128 6.21 -9.32 -7.05
CA HIS A 128 6.38 -8.76 -8.39
C HIS A 128 6.52 -9.85 -9.47
N LEU A 129 7.22 -10.95 -9.17
CA LEU A 129 7.33 -12.08 -10.09
C LEU A 129 5.96 -12.77 -10.30
N ALA A 130 5.22 -13.01 -9.24
CA ALA A 130 3.87 -13.56 -9.31
C ALA A 130 2.91 -12.62 -10.08
N GLY A 131 3.00 -11.31 -9.83
CA GLY A 131 2.18 -10.30 -10.48
C GLY A 131 2.36 -10.21 -12.00
N ARG A 132 3.49 -10.68 -12.56
CA ARG A 132 3.74 -10.64 -14.01
C ARG A 132 2.68 -11.37 -14.85
N SER A 133 2.05 -12.39 -14.30
CA SER A 133 1.01 -13.18 -14.96
C SER A 133 -0.41 -12.70 -14.65
N TYR A 134 -0.57 -11.62 -13.87
CA TYR A 134 -1.88 -11.05 -13.60
C TYR A 134 -2.39 -10.30 -14.85
N PRO A 135 -3.56 -10.65 -15.39
CA PRO A 135 -3.99 -10.17 -16.71
C PRO A 135 -4.63 -8.79 -16.67
N GLU A 136 -5.14 -8.35 -15.50
CA GLU A 136 -5.90 -7.11 -15.40
C GLU A 136 -4.97 -5.90 -15.27
N TYR A 137 -5.47 -4.74 -15.69
CA TYR A 137 -4.72 -3.50 -15.69
C TYR A 137 -5.51 -2.37 -15.01
N LEU A 138 -4.86 -1.72 -14.06
CA LEU A 138 -5.29 -0.46 -13.46
C LEU A 138 -4.06 0.43 -13.30
N ASP A 139 -4.06 1.65 -13.86
CA ASP A 139 -2.99 2.62 -13.61
C ASP A 139 -2.84 2.84 -12.09
N ASN A 140 -1.60 3.05 -11.63
CA ASN A 140 -1.39 3.44 -10.23
C ASN A 140 -2.27 4.65 -9.88
N PRO A 141 -3.27 4.50 -8.99
CA PRO A 141 -4.22 5.56 -8.67
C PRO A 141 -3.57 6.79 -8.01
N ARG A 142 -2.35 6.61 -7.49
CA ARG A 142 -1.53 7.68 -6.89
C ARG A 142 -0.27 8.00 -7.72
N GLY A 143 -0.26 7.66 -9.00
CA GLY A 143 0.83 7.91 -9.93
C GLY A 143 0.89 9.36 -10.45
N PRO A 144 1.77 9.64 -11.43
CA PRO A 144 2.06 11.00 -11.92
C PRO A 144 0.84 11.79 -12.41
N LYS A 145 -0.21 11.14 -12.88
CA LYS A 145 -1.48 11.79 -13.27
C LYS A 145 -2.17 12.40 -12.04
N TRP A 146 -2.23 11.64 -10.95
CA TRP A 146 -2.79 12.08 -9.69
C TRP A 146 -1.93 13.18 -9.04
N TRP A 147 -0.57 13.06 -9.08
CA TRP A 147 0.32 14.09 -8.53
C TRP A 147 0.03 15.48 -9.09
N ARG A 148 -0.15 15.58 -10.40
CA ARG A 148 -0.48 16.86 -11.06
C ARG A 148 -1.84 17.41 -10.65
N ALA A 149 -2.83 16.55 -10.47
CA ALA A 149 -4.16 16.95 -10.03
C ALA A 149 -4.14 17.42 -8.56
N ALA A 150 -3.52 16.64 -7.67
CA ALA A 150 -3.36 16.97 -6.27
C ALA A 150 -2.55 18.27 -6.07
N ALA A 151 -1.42 18.42 -6.76
CA ALA A 151 -0.61 19.63 -6.70
C ALA A 151 -1.38 20.88 -7.13
N ARG A 152 -2.22 20.79 -8.17
CA ARG A 152 -3.07 21.91 -8.61
C ARG A 152 -4.05 22.34 -7.51
N ALA A 153 -4.65 21.37 -6.82
CA ALA A 153 -5.59 21.66 -5.74
C ALA A 153 -4.90 22.21 -4.48
N LEU A 154 -3.72 21.67 -4.17
CA LEU A 154 -2.97 22.00 -2.94
C LEU A 154 -2.18 23.30 -3.03
N ARG A 155 -1.64 23.63 -4.20
CA ARG A 155 -0.75 24.79 -4.41
C ARG A 155 -1.24 26.10 -3.81
N PRO A 156 -2.54 26.49 -3.90
CA PRO A 156 -3.03 27.72 -3.26
C PRO A 156 -3.02 27.70 -1.74
N LEU A 157 -2.94 26.53 -1.13
CA LEU A 157 -3.01 26.29 0.33
C LEU A 157 -1.63 26.22 0.98
N LEU A 158 -0.56 26.14 0.17
CA LEU A 158 0.81 25.98 0.65
C LEU A 158 1.50 27.33 0.89
N ASP A 159 2.42 27.36 1.86
CA ASP A 159 3.37 28.46 2.01
C ASP A 159 4.37 28.55 0.82
N ALA A 160 5.20 29.56 0.80
CA ALA A 160 6.13 29.82 -0.31
C ALA A 160 7.17 28.71 -0.48
N ASP A 161 7.72 28.20 0.62
CA ASP A 161 8.79 27.19 0.60
C ASP A 161 8.24 25.84 0.17
N ALA A 162 7.11 25.40 0.73
CA ALA A 162 6.43 24.16 0.32
C ALA A 162 6.00 24.20 -1.14
N ARG A 163 5.55 25.36 -1.63
CA ARG A 163 5.19 25.56 -3.03
C ARG A 163 6.40 25.46 -3.94
N ALA A 164 7.52 26.07 -3.56
CA ALA A 164 8.75 26.02 -4.34
C ALA A 164 9.27 24.58 -4.45
N LEU A 165 9.31 23.86 -3.32
CA LEU A 165 9.70 22.45 -3.28
C LEU A 165 8.79 21.59 -4.18
N LEU A 166 7.48 21.77 -4.10
CA LEU A 166 6.52 21.03 -4.91
C LEU A 166 6.71 21.29 -6.41
N ASP A 167 6.89 22.53 -6.80
CA ASP A 167 7.07 22.93 -8.21
C ASP A 167 8.41 22.44 -8.76
N GLU A 168 9.46 22.45 -7.95
CA GLU A 168 10.77 21.91 -8.32
C GLU A 168 10.68 20.40 -8.50
N GLU A 169 10.07 19.68 -7.55
CA GLU A 169 9.99 18.23 -7.61
C GLU A 169 9.13 17.75 -8.79
N LEU A 170 8.01 18.40 -9.06
CA LEU A 170 7.19 18.06 -10.22
C LEU A 170 7.92 18.28 -11.55
N ARG A 171 8.75 19.33 -11.63
CA ARG A 171 9.62 19.55 -12.81
C ARG A 171 10.69 18.48 -12.92
N PHE A 172 11.34 18.13 -11.81
CA PHE A 172 12.32 17.06 -11.75
C PHE A 172 11.74 15.74 -12.23
N GLN A 173 10.59 15.31 -11.69
CA GLN A 173 9.91 14.09 -12.08
C GLN A 173 9.41 14.11 -13.55
N ALA A 174 9.15 15.27 -14.11
CA ALA A 174 8.80 15.41 -15.51
C ALA A 174 9.99 15.27 -16.46
N LEU A 175 11.17 15.66 -16.01
CA LEU A 175 12.45 15.56 -16.78
C LEU A 175 13.02 14.14 -16.74
N TYR A 176 13.03 13.51 -15.55
CA TYR A 176 13.63 12.19 -15.35
C TYR A 176 12.55 11.09 -15.45
N ARG A 177 12.13 10.80 -16.68
CA ARG A 177 11.21 9.70 -16.99
C ARG A 177 11.98 8.49 -17.49
N PHE A 178 11.58 7.34 -17.00
CA PHE A 178 12.16 6.06 -17.37
C PHE A 178 11.08 5.14 -17.93
N PRO A 179 10.65 5.32 -19.20
CA PRO A 179 9.56 4.54 -19.77
C PRO A 179 9.87 3.04 -19.88
N ASP A 180 11.16 2.68 -19.98
CA ASP A 180 11.63 1.31 -20.18
C ASP A 180 11.90 0.56 -18.85
N LEU A 181 11.57 1.17 -17.70
CA LEU A 181 11.64 0.44 -16.44
C LEU A 181 10.63 -0.71 -16.42
N PRO A 182 11.02 -1.86 -15.84
CA PRO A 182 10.10 -2.98 -15.66
C PRO A 182 8.86 -2.57 -14.88
N ARG A 183 7.69 -2.89 -15.43
CA ARG A 183 6.38 -2.55 -14.89
C ARG A 183 5.57 -3.81 -14.57
N GLY A 184 4.66 -3.68 -13.61
CA GLY A 184 3.72 -4.72 -13.22
C GLY A 184 2.86 -4.23 -12.07
N PRO A 185 1.99 -5.09 -11.52
CA PRO A 185 1.27 -4.78 -10.30
C PRO A 185 2.24 -4.50 -9.16
N VAL A 186 2.03 -3.36 -8.50
CA VAL A 186 2.73 -2.91 -7.30
C VAL A 186 1.72 -2.72 -6.17
N HIS A 187 2.16 -2.85 -4.94
CA HIS A 187 1.33 -2.54 -3.77
C HIS A 187 1.12 -1.03 -3.61
N ALA A 188 2.18 -0.27 -3.84
CA ALA A 188 2.26 1.20 -3.79
C ALA A 188 1.97 1.84 -2.41
N ASP A 189 1.78 1.02 -1.35
CA ASP A 189 1.50 1.48 0.02
C ASP A 189 2.06 0.51 1.09
N LEU A 190 3.13 -0.23 0.77
CA LEU A 190 3.67 -1.27 1.67
C LEU A 190 4.54 -0.65 2.77
N PHE A 191 3.88 0.00 3.70
CA PHE A 191 4.46 0.50 4.95
C PHE A 191 4.53 -0.60 6.01
N ARG A 192 5.19 -0.30 7.12
CA ARG A 192 5.40 -1.23 8.25
C ARG A 192 4.09 -1.75 8.84
N ASP A 193 3.04 -0.94 8.88
CA ASP A 193 1.71 -1.29 9.38
C ASP A 193 0.93 -2.19 8.41
N ASN A 194 1.32 -2.26 7.13
CA ASN A 194 0.73 -3.12 6.11
C ASN A 194 1.46 -4.48 5.94
N ALA A 195 2.49 -4.76 6.75
CA ALA A 195 3.16 -6.06 6.78
C ALA A 195 3.06 -6.69 8.19
N LEU A 196 2.53 -7.90 8.24
CA LEU A 196 2.38 -8.67 9.46
C LEU A 196 3.53 -9.66 9.61
N PHE A 197 4.03 -9.81 10.83
CA PHE A 197 5.10 -10.74 11.18
C PHE A 197 4.63 -11.75 12.23
N GLU A 198 5.10 -12.96 12.08
CA GLU A 198 4.97 -14.05 13.04
C GLU A 198 6.27 -14.86 13.05
N ASN A 199 6.84 -15.08 14.24
CA ASN A 199 8.11 -15.81 14.41
C ASN A 199 9.27 -15.27 13.56
N GLY A 200 9.36 -13.94 13.41
CA GLY A 200 10.44 -13.26 12.68
C GLY A 200 10.31 -13.33 11.15
N ARG A 201 9.20 -13.82 10.60
CA ARG A 201 8.93 -13.89 9.17
C ARG A 201 7.67 -13.12 8.82
N ILE A 202 7.58 -12.61 7.59
CA ILE A 202 6.35 -12.00 7.11
C ILE A 202 5.29 -13.09 6.94
N SER A 203 4.22 -12.96 7.73
CA SER A 203 3.03 -13.82 7.72
C SER A 203 1.90 -13.23 6.91
N GLY A 204 1.95 -11.93 6.58
CA GLY A 204 0.92 -11.28 5.82
C GLY A 204 1.30 -9.93 5.25
N VAL A 205 0.76 -9.61 4.08
CA VAL A 205 0.71 -8.26 3.49
C VAL A 205 -0.75 -7.90 3.30
N ILE A 206 -1.16 -6.74 3.81
CA ILE A 206 -2.56 -6.28 3.81
C ILE A 206 -2.68 -4.93 3.11
N ASP A 207 -3.91 -4.50 2.88
CA ASP A 207 -4.27 -3.19 2.31
C ASP A 207 -3.79 -2.93 0.87
N PHE A 208 -4.26 -3.75 -0.06
CA PHE A 208 -3.97 -3.65 -1.50
C PHE A 208 -4.78 -2.57 -2.24
N TYR A 209 -5.53 -1.72 -1.54
CA TYR A 209 -6.48 -0.80 -2.19
C TYR A 209 -5.84 0.47 -2.79
N PHE A 210 -4.51 0.57 -2.73
CA PHE A 210 -3.70 1.51 -3.52
C PHE A 210 -2.88 0.82 -4.63
N ALA A 211 -3.03 -0.49 -4.77
CA ALA A 211 -2.31 -1.24 -5.79
C ALA A 211 -2.67 -0.76 -7.20
N GLY A 212 -1.75 -0.96 -8.12
CA GLY A 212 -1.95 -0.62 -9.53
C GLY A 212 -0.74 -1.05 -10.34
N VAL A 213 -0.74 -0.78 -11.63
CA VAL A 213 0.40 -1.06 -12.50
C VAL A 213 1.33 0.15 -12.53
N ASP A 214 2.55 -0.03 -12.03
CA ASP A 214 3.61 0.97 -12.07
C ASP A 214 4.98 0.30 -12.27
N CYS A 215 6.08 1.10 -12.25
CA CYS A 215 7.41 0.52 -12.26
C CYS A 215 7.68 -0.21 -10.94
N LEU A 216 8.23 -1.43 -11.02
CA LEU A 216 8.46 -2.27 -9.85
C LEU A 216 9.41 -1.61 -8.84
N LEU A 217 10.33 -0.78 -9.33
CA LEU A 217 11.28 -0.04 -8.49
C LEU A 217 10.61 1.01 -7.60
N PHE A 218 9.42 1.50 -7.99
CA PHE A 218 8.64 2.43 -7.18
C PHE A 218 8.18 1.79 -5.85
N ASP A 219 7.75 0.54 -5.88
CA ASP A 219 7.34 -0.20 -4.68
C ASP A 219 8.49 -0.34 -3.67
N LEU A 220 9.69 -0.68 -4.18
CA LEU A 220 10.89 -0.73 -3.34
C LEU A 220 11.23 0.65 -2.73
N ALA A 221 11.05 1.72 -3.50
CA ALA A 221 11.29 3.07 -3.03
C ALA A 221 10.29 3.51 -1.94
N VAL A 222 9.03 3.08 -2.06
CA VAL A 222 8.02 3.25 -1.00
C VAL A 222 8.50 2.57 0.28
N CYS A 223 8.88 1.31 0.19
CA CYS A 223 9.38 0.54 1.34
C CYS A 223 10.64 1.17 1.95
N ALA A 224 11.62 1.56 1.13
CA ALA A 224 12.85 2.16 1.63
C ALA A 224 12.59 3.46 2.41
N ASN A 225 11.66 4.29 1.94
CA ASN A 225 11.31 5.56 2.59
C ASN A 225 10.53 5.42 3.90
N ASP A 226 10.12 4.22 4.28
CA ASP A 226 9.47 3.94 5.58
C ASP A 226 10.32 2.97 6.42
N TRP A 227 10.66 1.80 5.88
CA TRP A 227 11.34 0.73 6.61
C TRP A 227 12.82 0.98 6.88
N CYS A 228 13.49 1.74 6.00
CA CYS A 228 14.94 1.90 6.04
C CYS A 228 15.39 3.24 6.61
N LEU A 229 14.55 3.97 7.31
CA LEU A 229 14.94 5.21 7.98
C LEU A 229 15.82 4.91 9.20
N VAL A 230 16.82 5.76 9.47
CA VAL A 230 17.64 5.68 10.68
C VAL A 230 16.74 5.77 11.91
N ASP A 231 15.91 6.82 11.95
CA ASP A 231 14.90 7.05 12.96
C ASP A 231 13.73 7.82 12.31
N ALA A 232 12.54 7.23 12.28
CA ALA A 232 11.39 7.82 11.61
C ALA A 232 10.93 9.16 12.21
N GLU A 233 11.24 9.43 13.48
CA GLU A 233 10.85 10.65 14.16
C GLU A 233 11.95 11.73 14.13
N ARG A 234 13.22 11.33 14.26
CA ARG A 234 14.35 12.23 14.49
C ARG A 234 15.30 12.36 13.32
N ASP A 235 15.55 11.27 12.60
CA ASP A 235 16.49 11.21 11.48
C ASP A 235 15.90 10.38 10.33
N ARG A 236 15.33 11.07 9.35
CA ARG A 236 14.71 10.48 8.15
C ARG A 236 15.70 10.16 7.04
N SER A 237 17.00 10.16 7.35
CA SER A 237 18.01 9.63 6.43
C SER A 237 17.85 8.12 6.27
N LEU A 238 18.33 7.58 5.14
CA LEU A 238 18.30 6.15 4.92
C LEU A 238 19.43 5.46 5.70
N HIS A 239 19.09 4.37 6.38
CA HIS A 239 20.05 3.51 7.05
C HIS A 239 20.71 2.58 6.02
N PRO A 240 22.01 2.73 5.71
CA PRO A 240 22.63 2.05 4.56
C PRO A 240 22.50 0.52 4.64
N THR A 241 22.67 -0.06 5.83
CA THR A 241 22.59 -1.52 6.00
C THR A 241 21.19 -2.06 5.79
N ARG A 242 20.13 -1.33 6.19
CA ARG A 242 18.74 -1.73 5.95
C ARG A 242 18.40 -1.65 4.47
N VAL A 243 18.79 -0.56 3.79
CA VAL A 243 18.60 -0.42 2.33
C VAL A 243 19.31 -1.54 1.60
N ARG A 244 20.58 -1.83 1.99
CA ARG A 244 21.34 -2.94 1.41
C ARG A 244 20.62 -4.27 1.57
N ALA A 245 20.13 -4.58 2.75
CA ALA A 245 19.42 -5.83 3.03
C ALA A 245 18.16 -5.97 2.18
N LEU A 246 17.36 -4.90 2.07
CA LEU A 246 16.17 -4.84 1.22
C LEU A 246 16.52 -5.13 -0.25
N LEU A 247 17.49 -4.39 -0.80
CA LEU A 247 17.85 -4.48 -2.22
C LEU A 247 18.53 -5.80 -2.56
N GLN A 248 19.44 -6.30 -1.71
CA GLN A 248 20.12 -7.58 -1.94
C GLN A 248 19.16 -8.76 -1.89
N ALA A 249 18.26 -8.80 -0.90
CA ALA A 249 17.27 -9.86 -0.80
C ALA A 249 16.30 -9.86 -1.99
N TYR A 250 15.91 -8.69 -2.48
CA TYR A 250 15.14 -8.55 -3.70
C TYR A 250 15.92 -9.03 -4.93
N ALA A 251 17.16 -8.54 -5.10
CA ALA A 251 18.02 -8.85 -6.24
C ALA A 251 18.37 -10.34 -6.35
N ALA A 252 18.43 -11.05 -5.23
CA ALA A 252 18.65 -12.49 -5.20
C ALA A 252 17.58 -13.30 -5.96
N LEU A 253 16.36 -12.79 -6.04
CA LEU A 253 15.23 -13.44 -6.76
C LEU A 253 14.94 -12.74 -8.09
N ARG A 254 15.08 -11.43 -8.15
CA ARG A 254 14.87 -10.62 -9.34
C ARG A 254 16.01 -9.60 -9.48
N PRO A 255 17.06 -9.94 -10.26
CA PRO A 255 18.20 -9.03 -10.48
C PRO A 255 17.78 -7.70 -11.10
N PHE A 256 18.41 -6.63 -10.67
CA PHE A 256 18.18 -5.29 -11.21
C PHE A 256 18.95 -5.06 -12.52
N SER A 257 18.32 -4.37 -13.45
CA SER A 257 18.99 -3.83 -14.63
C SER A 257 19.85 -2.60 -14.30
N ALA A 258 20.77 -2.23 -15.19
CA ALA A 258 21.52 -0.98 -15.05
C ALA A 258 20.60 0.26 -15.04
N LEU A 259 19.50 0.20 -15.79
CA LEU A 259 18.50 1.27 -15.83
C LEU A 259 17.80 1.45 -14.48
N GLU A 260 17.45 0.35 -13.80
CA GLU A 260 16.83 0.41 -12.47
C GLU A 260 17.78 1.00 -11.45
N ARG A 261 19.09 0.64 -11.51
CA ARG A 261 20.11 1.23 -10.63
C ARG A 261 20.23 2.75 -10.82
N GLY A 262 20.28 3.21 -12.08
CA GLY A 262 20.32 4.65 -12.39
C GLY A 262 19.05 5.40 -12.02
N ALA A 263 17.88 4.74 -12.05
CA ALA A 263 16.60 5.34 -11.72
C ALA A 263 16.30 5.38 -10.20
N TRP A 264 17.08 4.68 -9.38
CA TRP A 264 16.82 4.53 -7.94
C TRP A 264 16.65 5.86 -7.19
N PRO A 265 17.55 6.85 -7.31
CA PRO A 265 17.38 8.14 -6.61
C PRO A 265 16.10 8.86 -7.04
N VAL A 266 15.71 8.75 -8.31
CA VAL A 266 14.50 9.37 -8.83
C VAL A 266 13.25 8.69 -8.25
N MET A 267 13.25 7.36 -8.10
CA MET A 267 12.14 6.62 -7.51
C MET A 267 11.99 6.89 -6.01
N LEU A 268 13.08 7.04 -5.27
CA LEU A 268 13.03 7.46 -3.86
C LEU A 268 12.35 8.82 -3.70
N ARG A 269 12.66 9.78 -4.56
CA ARG A 269 12.01 11.10 -4.59
C ARG A 269 10.55 10.99 -5.01
N ALA A 270 10.24 10.19 -6.04
CA ALA A 270 8.87 9.94 -6.51
C ALA A 270 7.98 9.37 -5.41
N ALA A 271 8.47 8.38 -4.66
CA ALA A 271 7.74 7.80 -3.54
C ALA A 271 7.52 8.83 -2.41
N ALA A 272 8.56 9.61 -2.06
CA ALA A 272 8.43 10.66 -1.05
C ALA A 272 7.42 11.75 -1.47
N LEU A 273 7.45 12.19 -2.74
CA LEU A 273 6.49 13.15 -3.30
C LEU A 273 5.05 12.62 -3.21
N ARG A 274 4.82 11.36 -3.60
CA ARG A 274 3.49 10.74 -3.53
C ARG A 274 2.90 10.83 -2.12
N PHE A 275 3.69 10.47 -1.11
CA PHE A 275 3.21 10.46 0.26
C PHE A 275 3.08 11.86 0.85
N TRP A 276 3.99 12.77 0.50
CA TRP A 276 3.84 14.16 0.88
C TRP A 276 2.54 14.77 0.33
N LEU A 277 2.27 14.57 -0.95
CA LEU A 277 1.01 15.01 -1.58
C LEU A 277 -0.23 14.39 -0.92
N SER A 278 -0.19 13.10 -0.58
CA SER A 278 -1.31 12.43 0.10
C SER A 278 -1.58 13.06 1.47
N ARG A 279 -0.53 13.26 2.26
CA ARG A 279 -0.66 13.85 3.60
C ARG A 279 -1.09 15.31 3.57
N LEU A 280 -0.58 16.10 2.61
CA LEU A 280 -1.06 17.47 2.36
C LEU A 280 -2.53 17.48 1.97
N HIS A 281 -2.95 16.53 1.12
CA HIS A 281 -4.34 16.42 0.69
C HIS A 281 -5.26 16.13 1.89
N ASP A 282 -4.92 15.17 2.71
CA ASP A 282 -5.71 14.80 3.87
C ASP A 282 -5.74 15.91 4.95
N PHE A 283 -4.64 16.68 5.07
CA PHE A 283 -4.52 17.78 6.02
C PHE A 283 -5.31 19.02 5.58
N HIS A 284 -5.16 19.47 4.33
CA HIS A 284 -5.74 20.70 3.84
C HIS A 284 -7.15 20.54 3.24
N LEU A 285 -7.46 19.35 2.76
CA LEU A 285 -8.72 19.00 2.13
C LEU A 285 -9.38 17.81 2.85
N PRO A 286 -9.61 17.95 4.18
CA PRO A 286 -10.16 16.84 4.97
C PRO A 286 -11.53 16.44 4.44
N ARG A 287 -11.75 15.16 4.38
CA ARG A 287 -13.01 14.60 3.90
C ARG A 287 -14.08 14.75 4.98
N ALA A 288 -15.27 15.22 4.63
CA ALA A 288 -16.39 15.38 5.57
C ALA A 288 -16.73 14.04 6.27
N GLY A 289 -16.91 14.08 7.59
CA GLY A 289 -17.29 12.93 8.42
C GLY A 289 -16.12 12.06 8.91
N VAL A 290 -14.88 12.43 8.63
CA VAL A 290 -13.69 11.70 9.10
C VAL A 290 -13.09 12.42 10.29
N LEU A 291 -13.36 11.90 11.50
CA LEU A 291 -12.59 12.24 12.72
C LEU A 291 -11.27 11.45 12.71
N VAL A 292 -10.38 11.77 11.78
CA VAL A 292 -9.06 11.15 11.72
C VAL A 292 -8.03 12.25 11.96
N HIS A 293 -7.11 12.01 12.88
CA HIS A 293 -5.90 12.80 12.97
C HIS A 293 -5.12 12.58 11.65
N ALA A 294 -5.18 13.57 10.77
CA ALA A 294 -4.35 13.56 9.57
C ALA A 294 -2.88 13.43 10.00
N HIS A 295 -2.16 12.53 9.39
CA HIS A 295 -0.73 12.42 9.62
C HIS A 295 -0.03 13.72 9.25
N ASP A 296 0.99 14.10 10.01
CA ASP A 296 1.76 15.32 9.78
C ASP A 296 2.42 15.28 8.38
N PRO A 297 2.10 16.26 7.49
CA PRO A 297 2.74 16.36 6.17
C PRO A 297 4.24 16.63 6.25
N ALA A 298 4.74 17.22 7.35
CA ALA A 298 6.14 17.55 7.53
C ALA A 298 7.04 16.31 7.42
N HIS A 299 6.57 15.14 7.86
CA HIS A 299 7.36 13.92 7.77
C HIS A 299 7.84 13.64 6.34
N PHE A 300 6.94 13.57 5.36
CA PHE A 300 7.32 13.27 3.99
C PHE A 300 7.89 14.48 3.22
N ARG A 301 7.63 15.70 3.67
CA ARG A 301 8.37 16.87 3.18
C ARG A 301 9.87 16.75 3.50
N ASP A 302 10.19 16.37 4.72
CA ASP A 302 11.57 16.22 5.18
C ASP A 302 12.25 15.03 4.49
N VAL A 303 11.54 13.88 4.35
CA VAL A 303 12.03 12.75 3.56
C VAL A 303 12.35 13.20 2.14
N LEU A 304 11.45 13.89 1.45
CA LEU A 304 11.66 14.39 0.09
C LEU A 304 12.87 15.33 0.01
N THR A 305 12.98 16.27 0.96
CA THR A 305 14.11 17.23 1.02
C THR A 305 15.43 16.50 1.16
N LEU A 306 15.51 15.50 2.05
CA LEU A 306 16.72 14.69 2.21
C LEU A 306 17.06 13.88 0.94
N ARG A 307 16.05 13.31 0.26
CA ARG A 307 16.29 12.58 -1.01
C ARG A 307 16.71 13.50 -2.14
N ALA A 308 16.19 14.74 -2.17
CA ALA A 308 16.58 15.75 -3.16
C ALA A 308 18.00 16.28 -2.95
N ALA A 309 18.44 16.39 -1.70
CA ALA A 309 19.79 16.85 -1.34
C ALA A 309 20.87 15.75 -1.43
N ALA A 310 20.48 14.47 -1.50
CA ALA A 310 21.45 13.37 -1.53
C ALA A 310 22.28 13.40 -2.79
N SER A 311 23.60 13.54 -2.64
CA SER A 311 24.56 13.52 -3.75
C SER A 311 25.03 12.11 -4.12
N GLU A 312 24.84 11.13 -3.23
CA GLU A 312 25.23 9.75 -3.44
C GLU A 312 24.00 8.86 -3.63
N SER A 313 24.05 8.01 -4.64
CA SER A 313 23.12 6.91 -4.77
C SER A 313 23.42 5.91 -3.66
N LEU A 314 22.46 5.68 -2.75
CA LEU A 314 22.53 4.58 -1.78
C LEU A 314 22.28 3.22 -2.45
N TRP A 315 22.53 3.14 -3.74
CA TRP A 315 22.53 1.87 -4.46
C TRP A 315 23.72 1.04 -3.96
N VAL A 316 23.46 -0.19 -3.65
CA VAL A 316 24.48 -1.11 -3.16
C VAL A 316 24.65 -2.21 -4.19
N ASP A 317 25.87 -2.32 -4.70
CA ASP A 317 26.29 -3.45 -5.54
C ASP A 317 26.39 -4.75 -4.74
#